data_6c616a7514d91d9cdf3f48f06974cfa2
#
_entry.id   6c616a7514d91d9cdf3f48f06974cfa2
#
_cell.length_a   1.000
_cell.length_b   1.000
_cell.length_c   1.000
_cell.angle_alpha   90.00
_cell.angle_beta   90.00
_cell.angle_gamma   90.00
#
_symmetry.space_group_name_H-M   'P 1'
#
loop_
_entity.id
_entity.type
_entity.pdbx_description
1 polymer ?
#
loop_
_entity_poly.entity_id
_entity_poly.type
_entity_poly.pdbx_seq_one_letter_code
_entity_poly.pdbx_strand_id
1 'polypeptide(L)'
;MIRETAINTEATDIKIAQHRTPPRVVDRGDTICIEAFIEFKTKTGPASGILRLIPDSNTPNNCKAWVLMTSLEGITGHEEAIGDHRPTGENYSRTFGDDNWLDLRNKAKAYSDHEPAVLVIGAGQSGLTIAARLGVLGIDTLVIDKHERVGDNWRKRYHSLVLHNEVYINHMPYMPFPPNWPVFIPKDKLANWFEAYAETM
;
A
#
# COMPACT_ATOMS: atom_id res chain seq x y z
N MET A 1 -9.95 1.61 25.60
CA MET A 1 -9.54 1.69 24.17
C MET A 1 -8.81 0.44 23.70
N ILE A 2 -7.53 0.13 24.04
CA ILE A 2 -6.83 -1.09 23.55
C ILE A 2 -7.59 -2.38 23.87
N ARG A 3 -8.14 -2.50 25.08
CA ARG A 3 -8.89 -3.68 25.52
C ARG A 3 -10.21 -3.88 24.76
N GLU A 4 -10.94 -2.82 24.50
CA GLU A 4 -12.17 -2.85 23.69
C GLU A 4 -11.88 -3.18 22.23
N THR A 5 -10.83 -2.58 21.66
CA THR A 5 -10.40 -2.88 20.30
C THR A 5 -10.00 -4.35 20.16
N ALA A 6 -9.22 -4.89 21.10
CA ALA A 6 -8.81 -6.30 21.08
C ALA A 6 -10.00 -7.28 21.16
N ILE A 7 -11.00 -6.97 22.00
CA ILE A 7 -12.23 -7.78 22.11
C ILE A 7 -13.02 -7.70 20.79
N ASN A 8 -13.17 -6.52 20.20
CA ASN A 8 -13.95 -6.31 18.99
C ASN A 8 -13.30 -6.90 17.74
N THR A 9 -11.97 -7.03 17.72
CA THR A 9 -11.23 -7.59 16.57
C THR A 9 -11.07 -9.11 16.65
N GLU A 10 -11.30 -9.71 17.82
CA GLU A 10 -11.16 -11.16 18.07
C GLU A 10 -9.78 -11.66 17.58
N ALA A 11 -8.72 -11.00 18.05
CA ALA A 11 -7.36 -11.34 17.65
C ALA A 11 -6.96 -12.74 18.14
N THR A 12 -6.55 -13.61 17.20
CA THR A 12 -6.15 -15.00 17.44
C THR A 12 -4.86 -15.34 16.67
N ASP A 13 -4.28 -16.51 16.94
CA ASP A 13 -3.11 -17.04 16.23
C ASP A 13 -1.91 -16.08 16.21
N ILE A 14 -1.66 -15.38 17.32
CA ILE A 14 -0.55 -14.41 17.41
C ILE A 14 0.78 -15.15 17.40
N LYS A 15 1.65 -14.81 16.44
CA LYS A 15 2.98 -15.42 16.27
C LYS A 15 4.01 -14.41 15.80
N ILE A 16 5.28 -14.75 15.96
CA ILE A 16 6.39 -13.99 15.35
C ILE A 16 6.35 -14.18 13.83
N ALA A 17 6.45 -13.08 13.09
CA ALA A 17 6.46 -13.09 11.62
C ALA A 17 7.78 -13.71 11.11
N GLN A 18 7.70 -14.91 10.51
CA GLN A 18 8.87 -15.69 10.10
C GLN A 18 9.63 -15.07 8.90
N HIS A 19 8.93 -14.32 8.04
CA HIS A 19 9.50 -13.69 6.84
C HIS A 19 9.99 -12.24 7.07
N ARG A 20 9.92 -11.77 8.33
CA ARG A 20 10.41 -10.47 8.77
C ARG A 20 11.70 -10.59 9.58
N THR A 21 12.31 -9.46 9.88
CA THR A 21 13.47 -9.40 10.80
C THR A 21 13.13 -10.09 12.12
N PRO A 22 13.96 -11.03 12.60
CA PRO A 22 13.75 -11.71 13.88
C PRO A 22 13.70 -10.74 15.05
N PRO A 23 13.11 -11.15 16.20
CA PRO A 23 13.13 -10.36 17.42
C PRO A 23 14.55 -9.94 17.77
N ARG A 24 14.72 -8.68 18.13
CA ARG A 24 16.04 -8.09 18.42
C ARG A 24 15.95 -7.03 19.49
N VAL A 25 17.07 -6.81 20.18
CA VAL A 25 17.25 -5.68 21.09
C VAL A 25 17.64 -4.46 20.27
N VAL A 26 16.95 -3.36 20.45
CA VAL A 26 17.18 -2.09 19.73
C VAL A 26 17.11 -0.92 20.71
N ASP A 27 17.84 0.14 20.38
CA ASP A 27 17.72 1.44 21.02
C ASP A 27 16.73 2.31 20.22
N ARG A 28 15.76 2.90 20.92
CA ARG A 28 14.74 3.76 20.33
C ARG A 28 14.59 5.02 21.19
N GLY A 29 15.51 5.96 20.97
CA GLY A 29 15.49 7.25 21.66
C GLY A 29 15.61 7.12 23.18
N ASP A 30 16.74 6.68 23.64
CA ASP A 30 17.10 6.47 25.04
C ASP A 30 16.37 5.30 25.75
N THR A 31 15.60 4.50 24.98
CA THR A 31 14.92 3.32 25.52
C THR A 31 15.41 2.06 24.82
N ILE A 32 16.04 1.17 25.58
CA ILE A 32 16.39 -0.17 25.10
C ILE A 32 15.16 -1.04 25.18
N CYS A 33 14.74 -1.62 24.06
CA CYS A 33 13.57 -2.48 23.97
C CYS A 33 13.83 -3.72 23.10
N ILE A 34 13.02 -4.75 23.31
CA ILE A 34 12.92 -5.87 22.36
C ILE A 34 11.87 -5.49 21.31
N GLU A 35 12.29 -5.45 20.04
CA GLU A 35 11.41 -5.19 18.90
C GLU A 35 11.14 -6.50 18.16
N ALA A 36 9.87 -6.79 17.91
CA ALA A 36 9.42 -7.97 17.19
C ALA A 36 8.33 -7.63 16.19
N PHE A 37 8.38 -8.27 15.02
CA PHE A 37 7.29 -8.27 14.06
C PHE A 37 6.38 -9.45 14.37
N ILE A 38 5.07 -9.20 14.42
CA ILE A 38 4.05 -10.20 14.72
C ILE A 38 3.04 -10.31 13.59
N GLU A 39 2.48 -11.48 13.44
CA GLU A 39 1.32 -11.77 12.60
C GLU A 39 0.22 -12.34 13.47
N PHE A 40 -1.02 -12.07 13.10
CA PHE A 40 -2.19 -12.61 13.79
C PHE A 40 -3.40 -12.59 12.86
N LYS A 41 -4.47 -13.27 13.29
CA LYS A 41 -5.75 -13.23 12.61
C LYS A 41 -6.74 -12.38 13.38
N THR A 42 -7.65 -11.78 12.66
CA THR A 42 -8.82 -11.10 13.21
C THR A 42 -10.08 -11.65 12.53
N LYS A 43 -11.26 -11.34 13.07
CA LYS A 43 -12.52 -11.70 12.41
C LYS A 43 -12.69 -11.08 11.01
N THR A 44 -11.97 -9.97 10.74
CA THR A 44 -12.04 -9.26 9.45
C THR A 44 -11.05 -9.83 8.44
N GLY A 45 -9.87 -10.28 8.90
CA GLY A 45 -8.84 -10.80 8.00
C GLY A 45 -7.47 -10.92 8.67
N PRO A 46 -6.42 -11.27 7.90
CA PRO A 46 -5.06 -11.34 8.39
C PRO A 46 -4.55 -9.96 8.78
N ALA A 47 -3.71 -9.94 9.80
CA ALA A 47 -3.13 -8.72 10.35
C ALA A 47 -1.67 -8.91 10.73
N SER A 48 -0.93 -7.82 10.77
CA SER A 48 0.45 -7.77 11.23
C SER A 48 0.66 -6.68 12.27
N GLY A 49 1.83 -6.66 12.89
CA GLY A 49 2.15 -5.61 13.84
C GLY A 49 3.62 -5.54 14.20
N ILE A 50 3.96 -4.44 14.87
CA ILE A 50 5.25 -4.24 15.52
C ILE A 50 4.99 -4.14 17.02
N LEU A 51 5.61 -5.03 17.78
CA LEU A 51 5.58 -5.04 19.23
C LEU A 51 6.95 -4.63 19.77
N ARG A 52 6.96 -3.63 20.66
CA ARG A 52 8.14 -3.27 21.44
C ARG A 52 7.90 -3.52 22.90
N LEU A 53 8.77 -4.30 23.50
CA LEU A 53 8.71 -4.69 24.90
C LEU A 53 9.84 -4.03 25.68
N ILE A 54 9.55 -3.56 26.89
CA ILE A 54 10.53 -3.10 27.86
C ILE A 54 10.45 -3.94 29.14
N PRO A 55 11.53 -4.06 29.93
CA PRO A 55 11.49 -4.75 31.21
C PRO A 55 10.39 -4.17 32.11
N ASP A 56 9.67 -5.04 32.81
CA ASP A 56 8.70 -4.59 33.80
C ASP A 56 9.40 -4.39 35.14
N SER A 57 9.44 -3.15 35.62
CA SER A 57 10.05 -2.80 36.93
C SER A 57 9.38 -3.47 38.13
N ASN A 58 8.12 -3.88 37.98
CA ASN A 58 7.34 -4.47 39.07
C ASN A 58 7.40 -6.00 39.12
N THR A 59 7.85 -6.64 38.03
CA THR A 59 7.86 -8.09 37.90
C THR A 59 9.20 -8.54 37.31
N PRO A 60 10.18 -8.96 38.10
CA PRO A 60 11.47 -9.43 37.59
C PRO A 60 11.30 -10.53 36.51
N ASN A 61 12.09 -10.47 35.45
CA ASN A 61 12.07 -11.37 34.31
C ASN A 61 10.82 -11.28 33.38
N ASN A 62 9.93 -10.35 33.63
CA ASN A 62 8.81 -10.05 32.75
C ASN A 62 9.06 -8.78 31.91
N CYS A 63 8.37 -8.72 30.77
CA CYS A 63 8.34 -7.54 29.91
C CYS A 63 6.91 -7.04 29.79
N LYS A 64 6.77 -5.75 29.59
CA LYS A 64 5.49 -5.11 29.23
C LYS A 64 5.56 -4.46 27.88
N ALA A 65 4.44 -4.41 27.19
CA ALA A 65 4.34 -3.69 25.93
C ALA A 65 4.54 -2.19 26.17
N TRP A 66 5.53 -1.63 25.47
CA TRP A 66 5.77 -0.19 25.41
C TRP A 66 5.09 0.44 24.21
N VAL A 67 5.24 -0.20 23.04
CA VAL A 67 4.59 0.22 21.78
C VAL A 67 4.00 -1.00 21.11
N LEU A 68 2.76 -0.87 20.68
CA LEU A 68 2.09 -1.82 19.78
C LEU A 68 1.48 -1.05 18.62
N MET A 69 1.92 -1.36 17.40
CA MET A 69 1.29 -0.94 16.16
C MET A 69 0.70 -2.17 15.49
N THR A 70 -0.50 -2.06 14.98
CA THR A 70 -1.16 -3.13 14.21
C THR A 70 -1.70 -2.61 12.89
N SER A 71 -1.70 -3.48 11.87
CA SER A 71 -2.23 -3.21 10.54
C SER A 71 -3.07 -4.39 10.09
N LEU A 72 -4.24 -4.14 9.52
CA LEU A 72 -5.01 -5.12 8.78
C LEU A 72 -4.38 -5.27 7.40
N GLU A 73 -4.02 -6.48 7.00
CA GLU A 73 -3.32 -6.74 5.74
C GLU A 73 -4.28 -7.08 4.59
N GLY A 74 -5.51 -7.50 4.91
CA GLY A 74 -6.53 -7.83 3.94
C GLY A 74 -7.88 -8.09 4.59
N ILE A 75 -8.91 -8.22 3.78
CA ILE A 75 -10.28 -8.54 4.20
C ILE A 75 -10.63 -9.92 3.65
N THR A 76 -10.98 -10.86 4.53
CA THR A 76 -11.38 -12.21 4.14
C THR A 76 -12.58 -12.18 3.20
N GLY A 77 -12.47 -12.88 2.06
CA GLY A 77 -13.49 -12.91 1.01
C GLY A 77 -13.41 -11.71 0.03
N HIS A 78 -12.43 -10.82 0.22
CA HIS A 78 -12.11 -9.71 -0.66
C HIS A 78 -10.60 -9.65 -0.89
N GLU A 79 -10.02 -10.76 -1.33
CA GLU A 79 -8.60 -10.87 -1.60
C GLU A 79 -8.22 -10.04 -2.83
N GLU A 80 -7.07 -9.39 -2.77
CA GLU A 80 -6.53 -8.63 -3.89
C GLU A 80 -6.16 -9.57 -5.07
N ALA A 81 -6.48 -9.17 -6.30
CA ALA A 81 -6.17 -9.92 -7.52
C ALA A 81 -4.68 -9.77 -7.91
N ILE A 82 -3.78 -10.20 -7.00
CA ILE A 82 -2.32 -10.15 -7.15
C ILE A 82 -1.70 -11.54 -6.94
N GLY A 83 -0.46 -11.70 -7.31
CA GLY A 83 0.26 -12.97 -7.11
C GLY A 83 -0.46 -14.14 -7.78
N ASP A 84 -0.83 -15.13 -6.99
CA ASP A 84 -1.55 -16.32 -7.46
C ASP A 84 -3.02 -16.06 -7.81
N HIS A 85 -3.58 -14.93 -7.35
CA HIS A 85 -4.95 -14.50 -7.64
C HIS A 85 -5.05 -13.52 -8.83
N ARG A 86 -3.95 -13.28 -9.58
CA ARG A 86 -3.97 -12.38 -10.74
C ARG A 86 -4.89 -12.90 -11.85
N PRO A 87 -5.46 -12.00 -12.66
CA PRO A 87 -6.29 -12.39 -13.80
C PRO A 87 -5.58 -13.37 -14.74
N THR A 88 -6.29 -14.41 -15.19
CA THR A 88 -5.72 -15.51 -15.98
C THR A 88 -5.66 -15.27 -17.48
N GLY A 89 -5.94 -14.06 -17.94
CA GLY A 89 -5.85 -13.69 -19.35
C GLY A 89 -7.10 -14.03 -20.19
N GLU A 90 -8.15 -14.56 -19.58
CA GLU A 90 -9.46 -14.71 -20.24
C GLU A 90 -10.12 -13.34 -20.52
N ASN A 91 -9.63 -12.31 -19.83
CA ASN A 91 -10.08 -10.93 -19.99
C ASN A 91 -9.45 -10.23 -21.23
N TYR A 92 -8.63 -10.93 -22.00
CA TYR A 92 -8.05 -10.39 -23.23
C TYR A 92 -8.61 -11.11 -24.45
N SER A 93 -9.07 -10.34 -25.44
CA SER A 93 -9.41 -10.92 -26.74
C SER A 93 -8.17 -11.54 -27.39
N ARG A 94 -8.30 -12.81 -27.83
CA ARG A 94 -7.29 -13.51 -28.64
C ARG A 94 -7.76 -13.73 -30.06
N THR A 95 -8.87 -13.14 -30.43
CA THR A 95 -9.48 -13.27 -31.75
C THR A 95 -8.88 -12.22 -32.67
N PHE A 96 -8.41 -12.64 -33.85
CA PHE A 96 -7.88 -11.71 -34.85
C PHE A 96 -8.99 -10.79 -35.37
N GLY A 97 -8.76 -9.47 -35.30
CA GLY A 97 -9.70 -8.45 -35.73
C GLY A 97 -10.59 -7.86 -34.66
N ASP A 98 -10.56 -8.41 -33.45
CA ASP A 98 -11.24 -7.84 -32.29
C ASP A 98 -10.36 -6.82 -31.52
N ASP A 99 -10.97 -6.15 -30.54
CA ASP A 99 -10.30 -5.20 -29.67
C ASP A 99 -9.08 -5.82 -28.96
N ASN A 100 -7.96 -5.13 -29.01
CA ASN A 100 -6.80 -5.48 -28.20
C ASN A 100 -6.91 -4.88 -26.80
N TRP A 101 -5.91 -5.14 -25.93
CA TRP A 101 -5.89 -4.62 -24.57
C TRP A 101 -6.01 -3.08 -24.52
N LEU A 102 -5.37 -2.36 -25.43
CA LEU A 102 -5.41 -0.89 -25.45
C LEU A 102 -6.80 -0.37 -25.86
N ASP A 103 -7.46 -1.04 -26.80
CA ASP A 103 -8.81 -0.69 -27.22
C ASP A 103 -9.81 -0.88 -26.07
N LEU A 104 -9.72 -2.00 -25.37
CA LEU A 104 -10.55 -2.29 -24.19
C LEU A 104 -10.30 -1.27 -23.07
N ARG A 105 -9.03 -0.93 -22.80
CA ARG A 105 -8.67 0.07 -21.81
C ARG A 105 -9.20 1.47 -22.18
N ASN A 106 -9.12 1.86 -23.44
CA ASN A 106 -9.64 3.15 -23.88
C ASN A 106 -11.18 3.21 -23.77
N LYS A 107 -11.88 2.12 -24.08
CA LYS A 107 -13.32 2.02 -23.88
C LYS A 107 -13.69 2.13 -22.39
N ALA A 108 -13.00 1.40 -21.53
CA ALA A 108 -13.21 1.47 -20.10
C ALA A 108 -12.97 2.88 -19.52
N LYS A 109 -11.89 3.54 -19.94
CA LYS A 109 -11.58 4.92 -19.53
C LYS A 109 -12.61 5.96 -19.99
N ALA A 110 -13.39 5.69 -21.03
CA ALA A 110 -14.34 6.65 -21.59
C ALA A 110 -15.59 6.82 -20.74
N TYR A 111 -15.96 5.84 -19.92
CA TYR A 111 -17.18 5.84 -19.08
C TYR A 111 -18.43 6.33 -19.86
N SER A 112 -18.56 5.89 -21.10
CA SER A 112 -19.64 6.34 -22.00
C SER A 112 -20.98 5.62 -21.77
N ASP A 113 -20.94 4.47 -21.09
CA ASP A 113 -22.03 3.53 -20.95
C ASP A 113 -22.42 3.22 -19.51
N HIS A 114 -21.61 3.65 -18.53
CA HIS A 114 -21.86 3.41 -17.10
C HIS A 114 -21.21 4.48 -16.22
N GLU A 115 -21.61 4.51 -14.95
CA GLU A 115 -21.02 5.35 -13.92
C GLU A 115 -20.00 4.54 -13.10
N PRO A 116 -18.88 5.14 -12.67
CA PRO A 116 -17.92 4.45 -11.80
C PRO A 116 -18.51 4.17 -10.42
N ALA A 117 -18.18 3.05 -9.82
CA ALA A 117 -18.54 2.75 -8.44
C ALA A 117 -17.86 3.70 -7.44
N VAL A 118 -16.65 4.16 -7.76
CA VAL A 118 -15.88 5.11 -6.94
C VAL A 118 -15.28 6.20 -7.82
N LEU A 119 -15.50 7.46 -7.43
CA LEU A 119 -14.83 8.63 -8.00
C LEU A 119 -13.73 9.13 -7.08
N VAL A 120 -12.49 9.13 -7.57
CA VAL A 120 -11.34 9.66 -6.85
C VAL A 120 -10.98 11.03 -7.41
N ILE A 121 -10.97 12.06 -6.56
CA ILE A 121 -10.64 13.44 -6.95
C ILE A 121 -9.17 13.72 -6.60
N GLY A 122 -8.34 13.82 -7.62
CA GLY A 122 -6.91 14.09 -7.54
C GLY A 122 -6.03 12.90 -7.89
N ALA A 123 -5.22 13.02 -8.95
CA ALA A 123 -4.27 12.01 -9.41
C ALA A 123 -2.84 12.23 -8.83
N GLY A 124 -2.74 12.64 -7.57
CA GLY A 124 -1.51 12.62 -6.82
C GLY A 124 -1.23 11.25 -6.21
N GLN A 125 -0.16 11.13 -5.39
CA GLN A 125 0.24 9.85 -4.80
C GLN A 125 -0.91 9.16 -4.04
N SER A 126 -1.71 9.89 -3.29
CA SER A 126 -2.82 9.32 -2.51
C SER A 126 -3.95 8.81 -3.40
N GLY A 127 -4.35 9.61 -4.42
CA GLY A 127 -5.39 9.20 -5.35
C GLY A 127 -4.96 8.02 -6.22
N LEU A 128 -3.75 8.01 -6.73
CA LEU A 128 -3.21 6.88 -7.47
C LEU A 128 -3.08 5.62 -6.59
N THR A 129 -2.67 5.78 -5.34
CA THR A 129 -2.58 4.66 -4.39
C THR A 129 -3.94 4.02 -4.12
N ILE A 130 -4.97 4.83 -3.82
CA ILE A 130 -6.30 4.28 -3.54
C ILE A 130 -6.92 3.67 -4.80
N ALA A 131 -6.75 4.29 -5.98
CA ALA A 131 -7.26 3.74 -7.22
C ALA A 131 -6.62 2.40 -7.57
N ALA A 132 -5.31 2.25 -7.41
CA ALA A 132 -4.63 0.98 -7.60
C ALA A 132 -5.12 -0.10 -6.63
N ARG A 133 -5.33 0.25 -5.36
CA ARG A 133 -5.90 -0.67 -4.36
C ARG A 133 -7.32 -1.11 -4.72
N LEU A 134 -8.17 -0.17 -5.12
CA LEU A 134 -9.54 -0.47 -5.54
C LEU A 134 -9.55 -1.33 -6.81
N GLY A 135 -8.68 -1.02 -7.77
CA GLY A 135 -8.55 -1.79 -9.01
C GLY A 135 -8.21 -3.26 -8.78
N VAL A 136 -7.23 -3.58 -7.91
CA VAL A 136 -6.89 -4.97 -7.61
C VAL A 136 -7.95 -5.69 -6.77
N LEU A 137 -8.87 -4.96 -6.13
CA LEU A 137 -10.06 -5.49 -5.48
C LEU A 137 -11.25 -5.63 -6.45
N GLY A 138 -11.06 -5.31 -7.74
CA GLY A 138 -12.12 -5.38 -8.75
C GLY A 138 -13.19 -4.29 -8.63
N ILE A 139 -12.88 -3.18 -7.96
CA ILE A 139 -13.80 -2.06 -7.78
C ILE A 139 -13.56 -1.05 -8.90
N ASP A 140 -14.59 -0.84 -9.72
CA ASP A 140 -14.56 0.13 -10.82
C ASP A 140 -14.36 1.55 -10.29
N THR A 141 -13.29 2.20 -10.73
CA THR A 141 -12.80 3.45 -10.13
C THR A 141 -12.33 4.43 -11.20
N LEU A 142 -12.95 5.61 -11.23
CA LEU A 142 -12.52 6.73 -12.05
C LEU A 142 -11.70 7.72 -11.22
N VAL A 143 -10.52 8.08 -11.72
CA VAL A 143 -9.69 9.15 -11.15
C VAL A 143 -9.76 10.39 -12.03
N ILE A 144 -10.09 11.52 -11.44
CA ILE A 144 -10.06 12.82 -12.12
C ILE A 144 -9.07 13.78 -11.46
N ASP A 145 -8.43 14.63 -12.24
CA ASP A 145 -7.52 15.67 -11.74
C ASP A 145 -7.75 16.99 -12.47
N LYS A 146 -7.42 18.09 -11.81
CA LYS A 146 -7.48 19.42 -12.40
C LYS A 146 -6.34 19.74 -13.36
N HIS A 147 -5.28 18.94 -13.33
CA HIS A 147 -4.13 19.08 -14.21
C HIS A 147 -4.32 18.25 -15.48
N GLU A 148 -3.64 18.66 -16.54
CA GLU A 148 -3.69 18.00 -17.85
C GLU A 148 -2.99 16.63 -17.85
N ARG A 149 -1.96 16.47 -16.98
CA ARG A 149 -1.13 15.26 -16.91
C ARG A 149 -0.98 14.78 -15.49
N VAL A 150 -1.03 13.46 -15.32
CA VAL A 150 -0.62 12.82 -14.08
C VAL A 150 0.82 13.22 -13.77
N GLY A 151 1.09 13.57 -12.51
CA GLY A 151 2.40 14.04 -12.06
C GLY A 151 2.61 15.55 -12.15
N ASP A 152 1.72 16.31 -12.76
CA ASP A 152 1.85 17.78 -12.86
C ASP A 152 1.80 18.47 -11.49
N ASN A 153 1.17 17.87 -10.50
CA ASN A 153 1.25 18.31 -9.11
C ASN A 153 2.68 18.35 -8.58
N TRP A 154 3.60 17.59 -9.17
CA TRP A 154 5.04 17.62 -8.88
C TRP A 154 5.81 18.47 -9.89
N ARG A 155 5.58 18.35 -11.20
CA ARG A 155 6.27 19.14 -12.23
C ARG A 155 6.13 20.63 -12.02
N LYS A 156 4.94 21.08 -11.62
CA LYS A 156 4.63 22.50 -11.37
C LYS A 156 5.11 23.06 -10.02
N ARG A 157 5.89 22.27 -9.24
CA ARG A 157 6.58 22.75 -8.04
C ARG A 157 7.83 23.57 -8.39
N TYR A 158 8.48 24.19 -7.39
CA TYR A 158 9.70 24.95 -7.63
C TYR A 158 10.79 24.11 -8.31
N HIS A 159 11.61 24.78 -9.10
CA HIS A 159 12.52 24.13 -10.06
C HIS A 159 13.45 23.08 -9.46
N SER A 160 14.09 23.40 -8.34
CA SER A 160 15.09 22.56 -7.69
C SER A 160 14.54 21.54 -6.68
N LEU A 161 13.20 21.30 -6.67
CA LEU A 161 12.61 20.39 -5.70
C LEU A 161 13.14 18.96 -5.83
N VAL A 162 13.66 18.47 -4.73
CA VAL A 162 13.96 17.07 -4.46
C VAL A 162 13.18 16.68 -3.20
N LEU A 163 12.67 15.44 -3.14
CA LEU A 163 12.02 14.95 -1.92
C LEU A 163 13.01 14.98 -0.75
N HIS A 164 12.56 15.40 0.41
CA HIS A 164 13.37 15.39 1.64
C HIS A 164 13.25 14.07 2.41
N ASN A 165 12.30 13.23 2.05
CA ASN A 165 12.18 11.87 2.56
C ASN A 165 12.97 10.91 1.67
N GLU A 166 13.58 9.92 2.30
CA GLU A 166 14.35 8.89 1.58
C GLU A 166 13.42 7.99 0.74
N VAL A 167 13.94 7.49 -0.39
CA VAL A 167 13.21 6.64 -1.35
C VAL A 167 12.55 5.42 -0.69
N TYR A 168 13.15 4.88 0.35
CA TYR A 168 12.71 3.66 1.04
C TYR A 168 11.31 3.75 1.67
N ILE A 169 10.85 4.95 1.99
CA ILE A 169 9.54 5.17 2.62
C ILE A 169 8.49 5.74 1.66
N ASN A 170 8.86 5.95 0.40
CA ASN A 170 8.00 6.61 -0.59
C ASN A 170 7.44 5.66 -1.65
N HIS A 171 7.69 4.35 -1.55
CA HIS A 171 7.19 3.38 -2.52
C HIS A 171 5.68 3.40 -2.67
N MET A 172 5.23 3.25 -3.90
CA MET A 172 3.81 3.07 -4.23
C MET A 172 3.41 1.59 -4.09
N PRO A 173 2.15 1.29 -3.79
CA PRO A 173 1.65 -0.09 -3.77
C PRO A 173 1.93 -0.83 -5.09
N TYR A 174 2.25 -2.12 -5.02
CA TYR A 174 2.47 -3.05 -6.14
C TYR A 174 3.65 -2.74 -7.07
N MET A 175 4.12 -1.50 -7.13
CA MET A 175 5.15 -1.04 -8.04
C MET A 175 6.18 -0.18 -7.27
N PRO A 176 7.20 -0.81 -6.64
CA PRO A 176 8.25 -0.08 -5.95
C PRO A 176 9.14 0.69 -6.92
N PHE A 177 9.78 1.75 -6.46
CA PHE A 177 10.77 2.46 -7.25
C PHE A 177 11.95 1.56 -7.61
N PRO A 178 12.57 1.72 -8.79
CA PRO A 178 13.74 0.96 -9.19
C PRO A 178 14.90 1.11 -8.19
N PRO A 179 15.67 0.03 -7.94
CA PRO A 179 16.74 0.03 -6.93
C PRO A 179 17.92 0.97 -7.24
N ASN A 180 18.03 1.44 -8.46
CA ASN A 180 19.05 2.41 -8.91
C ASN A 180 18.60 3.87 -8.78
N TRP A 181 17.46 4.14 -8.16
CA TRP A 181 17.02 5.51 -7.95
C TRP A 181 17.78 6.20 -6.83
N PRO A 182 17.96 7.54 -6.90
CA PRO A 182 18.63 8.29 -5.85
C PRO A 182 17.85 8.21 -4.53
N VAL A 183 18.56 8.32 -3.41
CA VAL A 183 17.95 8.31 -2.06
C VAL A 183 16.88 9.40 -1.93
N PHE A 184 17.17 10.58 -2.49
CA PHE A 184 16.21 11.70 -2.54
C PHE A 184 15.74 11.90 -3.98
N ILE A 185 14.47 11.67 -4.23
CA ILE A 185 13.90 11.63 -5.58
C ILE A 185 13.66 13.04 -6.12
N PRO A 186 14.22 13.43 -7.30
CA PRO A 186 13.86 14.67 -7.97
C PRO A 186 12.40 14.69 -8.42
N LYS A 187 11.75 15.85 -8.30
CA LYS A 187 10.32 16.02 -8.58
C LYS A 187 9.89 15.55 -9.98
N ASP A 188 10.70 15.83 -10.99
CA ASP A 188 10.35 15.47 -12.38
C ASP A 188 10.47 13.97 -12.63
N LYS A 189 11.43 13.32 -11.98
CA LYS A 189 11.57 11.86 -12.01
C LYS A 189 10.37 11.19 -11.33
N LEU A 190 9.92 11.72 -10.20
CA LEU A 190 8.71 11.24 -9.51
C LEU A 190 7.45 11.46 -10.34
N ALA A 191 7.33 12.62 -10.98
CA ALA A 191 6.20 12.94 -11.85
C ALA A 191 6.07 11.96 -13.02
N ASN A 192 7.17 11.63 -13.69
CA ASN A 192 7.20 10.64 -14.76
C ASN A 192 6.87 9.23 -14.26
N TRP A 193 7.28 8.90 -13.02
CA TRP A 193 6.89 7.65 -12.39
C TRP A 193 5.38 7.56 -12.16
N PHE A 194 4.74 8.63 -11.72
CA PHE A 194 3.30 8.64 -11.51
C PHE A 194 2.51 8.42 -12.81
N GLU A 195 2.98 8.94 -13.93
CA GLU A 195 2.39 8.63 -15.25
C GLU A 195 2.52 7.14 -15.57
N ALA A 196 3.75 6.61 -15.45
CA ALA A 196 3.99 5.19 -15.70
C ALA A 196 3.17 4.30 -14.76
N TYR A 197 3.04 4.70 -13.50
CA TYR A 197 2.23 4.00 -12.51
C TYR A 197 0.74 3.99 -12.91
N ALA A 198 0.17 5.13 -13.30
CA ALA A 198 -1.21 5.24 -13.73
C ALA A 198 -1.51 4.42 -15.00
N GLU A 199 -0.53 4.32 -15.91
CA GLU A 199 -0.68 3.50 -17.13
C GLU A 199 -0.51 2.00 -16.88
N THR A 200 0.21 1.62 -15.82
CA THR A 200 0.54 0.22 -15.52
C THR A 200 -0.51 -0.42 -14.61
N MET A 201 -1.07 0.34 -13.68
CA MET A 201 -2.07 -0.10 -12.71
C MET A 201 -3.50 0.09 -13.23
#